data_3bcb8807eb6b809433b27bf1c111fbbd
#
_entry.id   3bcb8807eb6b809433b27bf1c111fbbd
#
_cell.length_a   1.000
_cell.length_b   1.000
_cell.length_c   1.000
_cell.angle_alpha   90.00
_cell.angle_beta   90.00
_cell.angle_gamma   90.00
#
_symmetry.space_group_name_H-M   'P 1'
#
loop_
_entity.id
_entity.type
_entity.pdbx_description
1 polymer ?
#
loop_
_entity_poly.entity_id
_entity_poly.type
_entity_poly.pdbx_seq_one_letter_code
_entity_poly.pdbx_strand_id
1 'polypeptide(L)'
;LPASCTLPVQDGMIVRTESPEVQELRRSVMEMLIAEHPNGCLTCHRIDICGPSDICLRHVSVNDRCVTCPKNERCEFKDTVRYLGMELESPLAYEYKQIPLEIGDPFYDRDYNLCITCGRCVRVCEEVRGDDAIGFTQRSGRALVGTSFGDSLLESGCEFCGACLDVCPVGALVEKENKWEKARKIVSAICPHCPVGCSLNLEVNEKGSLIRVIPELNSSVNRGQACFKGKFGLGFVNSNARVTTPLIRRDNILQESTWDEALDLIASKLTEHKGSRSALIAAPDSTNEELYLAQKFARLAMETNNIDQSTNVIPELTIGLERALGYAAATNPVWDLEKSDCILVFNSNLTEQHNV
;
A
#
# COMPACT_ATOMS: atom_id res chain seq x y z
N LEU A 1 -20.10 18.26 -24.91
CA LEU A 1 -19.15 17.18 -24.55
C LEU A 1 -19.62 16.55 -23.25
N PRO A 2 -20.00 15.27 -23.26
CA PRO A 2 -20.35 14.57 -22.00
C PRO A 2 -19.13 14.28 -21.15
N ALA A 3 -19.32 14.12 -19.85
CA ALA A 3 -18.28 13.69 -18.94
C ALA A 3 -18.00 12.19 -19.14
N SER A 4 -16.77 11.83 -19.43
CA SER A 4 -16.38 10.43 -19.74
C SER A 4 -16.58 9.46 -18.59
N CYS A 5 -16.56 9.95 -17.35
CA CYS A 5 -16.75 9.14 -16.14
C CYS A 5 -18.23 8.74 -15.88
N THR A 6 -19.18 9.37 -16.55
CA THR A 6 -20.62 9.13 -16.34
C THR A 6 -21.34 8.63 -17.60
N LEU A 7 -20.63 8.55 -18.73
CA LEU A 7 -21.23 8.12 -20.00
C LEU A 7 -21.12 6.60 -20.15
N PRO A 8 -22.24 5.88 -20.25
CA PRO A 8 -22.22 4.43 -20.52
C PRO A 8 -21.56 4.14 -21.88
N VAL A 9 -20.73 3.10 -21.91
CA VAL A 9 -20.10 2.62 -23.14
C VAL A 9 -21.16 1.93 -24.02
N GLN A 10 -21.13 2.23 -25.32
CA GLN A 10 -22.05 1.63 -26.32
C GLN A 10 -21.24 1.10 -27.50
N ASP A 11 -21.74 0.04 -28.13
CA ASP A 11 -21.12 -0.49 -29.34
C ASP A 11 -21.14 0.55 -30.49
N GLY A 12 -20.03 0.61 -31.24
CA GLY A 12 -19.87 1.61 -32.30
C GLY A 12 -19.56 3.04 -31.83
N MET A 13 -19.34 3.27 -30.53
CA MET A 13 -18.99 4.58 -30.00
C MET A 13 -17.63 5.06 -30.53
N ILE A 14 -17.59 6.29 -31.06
CA ILE A 14 -16.35 6.95 -31.48
C ILE A 14 -15.94 7.98 -30.44
N VAL A 15 -14.79 7.74 -29.80
CA VAL A 15 -14.24 8.62 -28.76
C VAL A 15 -13.08 9.43 -29.34
N ARG A 16 -13.14 10.75 -29.20
CA ARG A 16 -12.05 11.68 -29.58
C ARG A 16 -11.51 12.35 -28.34
N THR A 17 -10.24 12.12 -28.05
CA THR A 17 -9.57 12.62 -26.83
C THR A 17 -8.73 13.87 -27.08
N GLU A 18 -8.40 14.19 -28.33
CA GLU A 18 -7.43 15.22 -28.70
C GLU A 18 -8.02 16.30 -29.65
N SER A 19 -9.37 16.43 -29.69
CA SER A 19 -9.94 17.50 -30.48
C SER A 19 -9.66 18.88 -29.85
N PRO A 20 -9.60 19.98 -30.65
CA PRO A 20 -9.35 21.32 -30.13
C PRO A 20 -10.33 21.72 -29.02
N GLU A 21 -11.60 21.38 -29.15
CA GLU A 21 -12.64 21.70 -28.16
C GLU A 21 -12.42 20.92 -26.86
N VAL A 22 -11.97 19.67 -26.95
CA VAL A 22 -11.64 18.88 -25.76
C VAL A 22 -10.41 19.44 -25.03
N GLN A 23 -9.40 19.87 -25.79
CA GLN A 23 -8.20 20.48 -25.23
C GLN A 23 -8.49 21.82 -24.56
N GLU A 24 -9.31 22.66 -25.18
CA GLU A 24 -9.73 23.93 -24.58
C GLU A 24 -10.49 23.71 -23.27
N LEU A 25 -11.46 22.78 -23.25
CA LEU A 25 -12.22 22.46 -22.06
C LEU A 25 -11.32 21.89 -20.95
N ARG A 26 -10.38 20.99 -21.27
CA ARG A 26 -9.41 20.45 -20.31
C ARG A 26 -8.55 21.54 -19.68
N ARG A 27 -8.06 22.49 -20.49
CA ARG A 27 -7.29 23.62 -19.98
C ARG A 27 -8.11 24.50 -19.06
N SER A 28 -9.33 24.83 -19.42
CA SER A 28 -10.23 25.64 -18.59
C SER A 28 -10.55 24.96 -17.25
N VAL A 29 -10.83 23.66 -17.25
CA VAL A 29 -11.05 22.89 -16.02
C VAL A 29 -9.75 22.84 -15.18
N MET A 30 -8.61 22.63 -15.82
CA MET A 30 -7.33 22.60 -15.11
C MET A 30 -6.98 23.95 -14.50
N GLU A 31 -7.30 25.04 -15.16
CA GLU A 31 -7.11 26.39 -14.65
C GLU A 31 -7.89 26.63 -13.35
N MET A 32 -9.16 26.22 -13.31
CA MET A 32 -9.95 26.25 -12.07
C MET A 32 -9.35 25.40 -10.95
N LEU A 33 -8.87 24.20 -11.27
CA LEU A 33 -8.21 23.32 -10.29
C LEU A 33 -6.89 23.91 -9.77
N ILE A 34 -6.11 24.55 -10.64
CA ILE A 34 -4.86 25.22 -10.26
C ILE A 34 -5.14 26.39 -9.31
N ALA A 35 -6.25 27.12 -9.49
CA ALA A 35 -6.63 28.20 -8.59
C ALA A 35 -6.98 27.73 -7.17
N GLU A 36 -7.39 26.48 -7.02
CA GLU A 36 -7.70 25.84 -5.72
C GLU A 36 -6.49 25.14 -5.05
N HIS A 37 -5.32 25.17 -5.71
CA HIS A 37 -4.12 24.47 -5.25
C HIS A 37 -2.90 25.39 -5.28
N PRO A 38 -1.90 25.26 -4.35
CA PRO A 38 -0.64 26.00 -4.43
C PRO A 38 0.02 25.80 -5.80
N ASN A 39 0.03 26.83 -6.62
CA ASN A 39 0.35 26.71 -8.04
C ASN A 39 1.71 27.27 -8.47
N GLY A 40 2.42 27.96 -7.59
CA GLY A 40 3.65 28.66 -7.95
C GLY A 40 4.74 27.81 -8.60
N CYS A 41 4.76 26.50 -8.33
CA CYS A 41 5.70 25.56 -8.95
C CYS A 41 5.12 24.77 -10.11
N LEU A 42 3.80 24.55 -10.16
CA LEU A 42 3.17 23.64 -11.12
C LEU A 42 3.48 23.99 -12.58
N THR A 43 3.51 25.28 -12.89
CA THR A 43 3.80 25.84 -14.22
C THR A 43 5.24 26.38 -14.35
N CYS A 44 6.10 26.12 -13.36
CA CYS A 44 7.48 26.62 -13.35
C CYS A 44 8.41 25.68 -14.13
N HIS A 45 9.18 26.24 -15.08
CA HIS A 45 10.17 25.49 -15.85
C HIS A 45 11.32 24.95 -15.02
N ARG A 46 11.54 25.47 -13.80
CA ARG A 46 12.61 25.04 -12.90
C ARG A 46 12.20 23.93 -11.92
N ILE A 47 10.97 23.45 -11.97
CA ILE A 47 10.45 22.51 -10.96
C ILE A 47 11.30 21.24 -10.85
N ASP A 48 11.93 20.80 -11.94
CA ASP A 48 12.73 19.57 -11.96
C ASP A 48 14.16 19.75 -11.43
N ILE A 49 14.64 20.99 -11.38
CA ILE A 49 16.01 21.31 -10.96
C ILE A 49 16.07 22.03 -9.61
N CYS A 50 14.92 22.47 -9.07
CA CYS A 50 14.85 23.09 -7.75
C CYS A 50 14.90 22.05 -6.64
N GLY A 51 15.76 22.28 -5.66
CA GLY A 51 15.78 21.55 -4.40
C GLY A 51 14.92 22.19 -3.31
N PRO A 52 14.65 21.50 -2.21
CA PRO A 52 13.85 22.02 -1.10
C PRO A 52 14.51 23.19 -0.38
N SER A 53 15.83 23.31 -0.45
CA SER A 53 16.62 24.39 0.17
C SER A 53 16.92 25.55 -0.76
N ASP A 54 16.52 25.47 -2.03
CA ASP A 54 16.80 26.54 -3.00
C ASP A 54 15.91 27.76 -2.76
N ILE A 55 16.47 28.95 -3.01
CA ILE A 55 15.71 30.20 -3.00
C ILE A 55 14.84 30.25 -4.25
N CYS A 56 13.54 30.50 -4.07
CA CYS A 56 12.64 30.67 -5.19
C CYS A 56 12.91 32.03 -5.86
N LEU A 57 13.42 32.01 -7.10
CA LEU A 57 13.70 33.21 -7.87
C LEU A 57 12.46 33.81 -8.54
N ARG A 58 11.36 33.05 -8.55
CA ARG A 58 10.12 33.46 -9.25
C ARG A 58 9.12 34.15 -8.32
N HIS A 59 8.96 33.61 -7.11
CA HIS A 59 8.06 34.14 -6.11
C HIS A 59 8.75 34.17 -4.76
N VAL A 60 9.13 35.35 -4.29
CA VAL A 60 9.86 35.56 -3.02
C VAL A 60 9.03 35.11 -1.80
N SER A 61 7.70 35.10 -1.94
CA SER A 61 6.76 34.79 -0.86
C SER A 61 6.07 33.43 -1.01
N VAL A 62 6.55 32.53 -1.89
CA VAL A 62 5.95 31.20 -2.02
C VAL A 62 6.38 30.32 -0.85
N ASN A 63 5.45 30.07 0.06
CA ASN A 63 5.63 29.14 1.17
C ASN A 63 5.30 27.70 0.76
N ASP A 64 4.28 27.54 -0.07
CA ASP A 64 3.78 26.23 -0.53
C ASP A 64 4.41 25.86 -1.86
N ARG A 65 5.50 25.10 -1.80
CA ARG A 65 6.31 24.70 -2.96
C ARG A 65 6.18 23.22 -3.25
N CYS A 66 6.05 22.85 -4.53
CA CYS A 66 6.04 21.43 -4.93
C CYS A 66 7.32 20.70 -4.49
N VAL A 67 8.47 21.37 -4.50
CA VAL A 67 9.76 20.78 -4.09
C VAL A 67 9.83 20.43 -2.61
N THR A 68 8.98 21.02 -1.77
CA THR A 68 8.82 20.69 -0.36
C THR A 68 7.63 19.79 -0.09
N CYS A 69 6.86 19.45 -1.12
CA CYS A 69 5.72 18.53 -1.00
C CYS A 69 6.19 17.07 -0.98
N PRO A 70 5.78 16.25 -0.03
CA PRO A 70 6.14 14.83 0.02
C PRO A 70 5.71 14.02 -1.20
N LYS A 71 4.71 14.49 -1.94
CA LYS A 71 4.16 13.86 -3.15
C LYS A 71 4.83 14.36 -4.45
N ASN A 72 5.82 15.25 -4.41
CA ASN A 72 6.37 15.92 -5.59
C ASN A 72 6.76 14.98 -6.74
N GLU A 73 7.36 13.83 -6.44
CA GLU A 73 7.83 12.88 -7.47
C GLU A 73 6.74 11.93 -7.98
N ARG A 74 5.55 11.92 -7.36
CA ARG A 74 4.43 11.05 -7.70
C ARG A 74 3.10 11.82 -7.71
N CYS A 75 3.14 13.08 -8.13
CA CYS A 75 1.98 13.97 -8.20
C CYS A 75 1.35 13.93 -9.59
N GLU A 76 0.27 13.18 -9.75
CA GLU A 76 -0.47 13.09 -11.02
C GLU A 76 -1.02 14.46 -11.47
N PHE A 77 -1.38 15.32 -10.52
CA PHE A 77 -1.86 16.66 -10.84
C PHE A 77 -0.78 17.49 -11.52
N LYS A 78 0.45 17.48 -11.00
CA LYS A 78 1.61 18.14 -11.62
C LYS A 78 1.87 17.60 -13.03
N ASP A 79 1.82 16.28 -13.21
CA ASP A 79 2.08 15.66 -14.51
C ASP A 79 0.98 16.00 -15.51
N THR A 80 -0.28 16.09 -15.08
CA THR A 80 -1.40 16.52 -15.92
C THR A 80 -1.28 17.98 -16.34
N VAL A 81 -0.91 18.88 -15.42
CA VAL A 81 -0.64 20.30 -15.72
C VAL A 81 0.42 20.45 -16.81
N ARG A 82 1.49 19.66 -16.71
CA ARG A 82 2.59 19.64 -17.71
C ARG A 82 2.15 19.07 -19.05
N TYR A 83 1.41 17.97 -19.02
CA TYR A 83 0.87 17.37 -20.25
C TYR A 83 0.01 18.33 -21.03
N LEU A 84 -0.82 19.14 -20.35
CA LEU A 84 -1.68 20.14 -20.98
C LEU A 84 -0.94 21.40 -21.41
N GLY A 85 0.35 21.56 -21.07
CA GLY A 85 1.14 22.73 -21.39
C GLY A 85 0.55 24.02 -20.81
N MET A 86 0.09 23.97 -19.55
CA MET A 86 -0.51 25.14 -18.89
C MET A 86 0.51 26.25 -18.72
N GLU A 87 0.12 27.46 -19.09
CA GLU A 87 0.90 28.67 -18.91
C GLU A 87 0.66 29.29 -17.53
N LEU A 88 1.48 30.27 -17.21
CA LEU A 88 1.55 30.85 -15.88
C LEU A 88 0.51 31.91 -15.56
N GLU A 89 0.01 32.52 -16.58
CA GLU A 89 -0.90 33.66 -16.45
C GLU A 89 -2.34 33.15 -16.45
N SER A 90 -2.84 32.86 -15.26
CA SER A 90 -4.26 32.62 -15.04
C SER A 90 -4.91 33.90 -14.50
N PRO A 91 -6.10 34.28 -14.97
CA PRO A 91 -6.89 35.35 -14.36
C PRO A 91 -7.42 34.97 -12.97
N LEU A 92 -7.34 33.68 -12.60
CA LEU A 92 -7.82 33.16 -11.33
C LEU A 92 -6.68 33.21 -10.29
N ALA A 93 -6.90 33.93 -9.20
CA ALA A 93 -5.97 34.00 -8.09
C ALA A 93 -6.09 32.75 -7.20
N TYR A 94 -4.96 32.22 -6.74
CA TYR A 94 -4.95 31.17 -5.72
C TYR A 94 -5.39 31.72 -4.37
N GLU A 95 -6.37 31.08 -3.76
CA GLU A 95 -6.83 31.36 -2.41
C GLU A 95 -6.41 30.24 -1.45
N TYR A 96 -5.63 30.59 -0.44
CA TYR A 96 -5.24 29.62 0.61
C TYR A 96 -6.42 29.32 1.52
N LYS A 97 -6.76 28.03 1.63
CA LYS A 97 -7.97 27.57 2.34
C LYS A 97 -7.91 27.71 3.85
N GLN A 98 -6.72 27.81 4.43
CA GLN A 98 -6.48 27.94 5.88
C GLN A 98 -7.07 26.78 6.71
N ILE A 99 -7.05 25.57 6.18
CA ILE A 99 -7.57 24.37 6.84
C ILE A 99 -6.47 23.82 7.74
N PRO A 100 -6.77 23.48 9.02
CA PRO A 100 -5.81 22.85 9.91
C PRO A 100 -5.29 21.52 9.34
N LEU A 101 -4.03 21.20 9.64
CA LEU A 101 -3.44 19.91 9.30
C LEU A 101 -3.95 18.83 10.25
N GLU A 102 -4.40 17.73 9.71
CA GLU A 102 -4.83 16.54 10.45
C GLU A 102 -3.63 15.60 10.62
N ILE A 103 -2.98 15.66 11.76
CA ILE A 103 -1.76 14.89 12.07
C ILE A 103 -1.96 13.88 13.20
N GLY A 104 -3.19 13.74 13.71
CA GLY A 104 -3.53 12.82 14.81
C GLY A 104 -3.57 11.34 14.43
N ASP A 105 -3.79 11.03 13.17
CA ASP A 105 -3.91 9.64 12.70
C ASP A 105 -2.58 8.87 12.81
N PRO A 106 -2.60 7.55 13.02
CA PRO A 106 -1.37 6.80 13.31
C PRO A 106 -0.41 6.66 12.12
N PHE A 107 -0.91 6.53 10.88
CA PHE A 107 -0.10 6.11 9.73
C PHE A 107 0.11 7.18 8.67
N TYR A 108 -0.76 8.18 8.56
CA TYR A 108 -0.65 9.22 7.55
C TYR A 108 -1.21 10.56 8.00
N ASP A 109 -0.73 11.63 7.37
CA ASP A 109 -1.18 12.99 7.59
C ASP A 109 -2.13 13.41 6.47
N ARG A 110 -3.08 14.29 6.81
CA ARG A 110 -4.05 14.85 5.88
C ARG A 110 -3.90 16.37 5.83
N ASP A 111 -3.59 16.90 4.64
CA ASP A 111 -3.51 18.32 4.37
C ASP A 111 -4.54 18.72 3.30
N TYR A 112 -5.71 19.10 3.74
CA TYR A 112 -6.80 19.45 2.82
C TYR A 112 -6.60 20.80 2.13
N ASN A 113 -5.58 21.60 2.49
CA ASN A 113 -5.19 22.76 1.69
C ASN A 113 -4.69 22.34 0.30
N LEU A 114 -4.13 21.15 0.19
CA LEU A 114 -3.66 20.56 -1.07
C LEU A 114 -4.73 19.75 -1.81
N CYS A 115 -5.92 19.58 -1.22
CA CYS A 115 -6.98 18.78 -1.81
C CYS A 115 -7.64 19.53 -2.99
N ILE A 116 -7.76 18.85 -4.13
CA ILE A 116 -8.48 19.34 -5.33
C ILE A 116 -9.90 18.79 -5.43
N THR A 117 -10.42 18.21 -4.38
CA THR A 117 -11.81 17.72 -4.24
C THR A 117 -12.23 16.72 -5.36
N CYS A 118 -11.28 15.93 -5.87
CA CYS A 118 -11.52 14.99 -6.96
C CYS A 118 -12.38 13.78 -6.59
N GLY A 119 -12.55 13.50 -5.28
CA GLY A 119 -13.39 12.42 -4.74
C GLY A 119 -12.85 11.00 -4.93
N ARG A 120 -11.64 10.79 -5.46
CA ARG A 120 -11.08 9.43 -5.64
C ARG A 120 -10.98 8.67 -4.33
N CYS A 121 -10.52 9.34 -3.25
CA CYS A 121 -10.38 8.72 -1.93
C CYS A 121 -11.74 8.36 -1.32
N VAL A 122 -12.77 9.15 -1.54
CA VAL A 122 -14.15 8.85 -1.11
C VAL A 122 -14.64 7.59 -1.82
N ARG A 123 -14.59 7.58 -3.16
CA ARG A 123 -15.06 6.43 -3.94
C ARG A 123 -14.30 5.14 -3.65
N VAL A 124 -12.99 5.18 -3.48
CA VAL A 124 -12.26 3.95 -3.16
C VAL A 124 -12.59 3.43 -1.75
N CYS A 125 -12.88 4.34 -0.81
CA CYS A 125 -13.32 3.98 0.54
C CYS A 125 -14.72 3.33 0.53
N GLU A 126 -15.67 3.96 -0.16
CA GLU A 126 -17.07 3.53 -0.26
C GLU A 126 -17.22 2.31 -1.20
N GLU A 127 -16.85 2.47 -2.47
CA GLU A 127 -17.18 1.51 -3.53
C GLU A 127 -16.27 0.28 -3.58
N VAL A 128 -15.01 0.41 -3.13
CA VAL A 128 -14.03 -0.68 -3.23
C VAL A 128 -13.75 -1.33 -1.89
N ARG A 129 -13.63 -0.50 -0.82
CA ARG A 129 -13.35 -1.02 0.53
C ARG A 129 -14.61 -1.29 1.33
N GLY A 130 -15.71 -0.57 1.06
CA GLY A 130 -16.94 -0.63 1.86
C GLY A 130 -16.78 -0.12 3.29
N ASP A 131 -15.78 0.74 3.53
CA ASP A 131 -15.40 1.23 4.86
C ASP A 131 -16.14 2.53 5.23
N ASP A 132 -16.50 3.35 4.23
CA ASP A 132 -17.24 4.62 4.36
C ASP A 132 -16.70 5.60 5.42
N ALA A 133 -15.44 5.45 5.82
CA ALA A 133 -14.82 6.25 6.87
C ALA A 133 -14.61 7.72 6.48
N ILE A 134 -14.54 8.01 5.18
CA ILE A 134 -14.37 9.38 4.65
C ILE A 134 -15.40 9.66 3.58
N GLY A 135 -15.93 10.88 3.59
CA GLY A 135 -16.94 11.34 2.65
C GLY A 135 -16.77 12.80 2.27
N PHE A 136 -17.65 13.32 1.44
CA PHE A 136 -17.72 14.76 1.21
C PHE A 136 -18.46 15.43 2.39
N THR A 137 -17.76 16.33 3.05
CA THR A 137 -18.31 17.21 4.09
C THR A 137 -18.53 18.60 3.53
N GLN A 138 -19.44 19.35 4.09
CA GLN A 138 -19.83 20.69 3.65
C GLN A 138 -20.43 20.72 2.23
N ARG A 139 -20.98 21.88 1.85
CA ARG A 139 -21.67 22.09 0.56
C ARG A 139 -21.46 23.53 0.07
N SER A 140 -22.04 23.85 -1.08
CA SER A 140 -22.13 25.22 -1.62
C SER A 140 -20.77 25.90 -1.81
N GLY A 141 -19.86 25.28 -2.56
CA GLY A 141 -18.53 25.81 -2.87
C GLY A 141 -17.49 25.64 -1.75
N ARG A 142 -17.87 24.99 -0.65
CA ARG A 142 -16.97 24.68 0.46
C ARG A 142 -16.77 23.16 0.66
N ALA A 143 -17.11 22.37 -0.35
CA ALA A 143 -16.98 20.92 -0.27
C ALA A 143 -15.55 20.51 0.06
N LEU A 144 -15.40 19.67 1.05
CA LEU A 144 -14.13 19.07 1.48
C LEU A 144 -14.32 17.57 1.62
N VAL A 145 -13.21 16.85 1.57
CA VAL A 145 -13.15 15.47 2.02
C VAL A 145 -12.87 15.47 3.51
N GLY A 146 -13.53 14.62 4.27
CA GLY A 146 -13.34 14.52 5.72
C GLY A 146 -14.13 13.36 6.31
N THR A 147 -14.04 13.24 7.61
CA THR A 147 -14.82 12.30 8.41
C THR A 147 -16.17 12.92 8.79
N SER A 148 -17.14 12.10 9.17
CA SER A 148 -18.40 12.56 9.74
C SER A 148 -18.12 13.34 11.02
N PHE A 149 -18.77 14.50 11.17
CA PHE A 149 -18.65 15.39 12.34
C PHE A 149 -17.25 15.93 12.65
N GLY A 150 -16.23 15.67 11.81
CA GLY A 150 -14.84 16.09 12.05
C GLY A 150 -14.07 15.21 13.02
N ASP A 151 -14.57 14.02 13.30
CA ASP A 151 -13.91 13.04 14.15
C ASP A 151 -12.59 12.54 13.53
N SER A 152 -11.73 11.91 14.33
CA SER A 152 -10.53 11.23 13.82
C SER A 152 -10.92 10.06 12.93
N LEU A 153 -10.00 9.62 12.06
CA LEU A 153 -10.24 8.42 11.24
C LEU A 153 -10.47 7.17 12.09
N LEU A 154 -9.82 7.08 13.24
CA LEU A 154 -10.00 5.96 14.16
C LEU A 154 -11.42 5.93 14.72
N GLU A 155 -11.95 7.08 15.12
CA GLU A 155 -13.32 7.20 15.64
C GLU A 155 -14.38 7.01 14.54
N SER A 156 -14.06 7.32 13.29
CA SER A 156 -14.94 7.09 12.15
C SER A 156 -14.95 5.63 11.65
N GLY A 157 -14.24 4.72 12.32
CA GLY A 157 -14.20 3.30 11.99
C GLY A 157 -13.25 2.92 10.85
N CYS A 158 -12.32 3.80 10.47
CA CYS A 158 -11.36 3.54 9.41
C CYS A 158 -10.46 2.33 9.70
N GLU A 159 -10.38 1.40 8.76
CA GLU A 159 -9.50 0.23 8.81
C GLU A 159 -8.03 0.53 8.53
N PHE A 160 -7.67 1.75 8.20
CA PHE A 160 -6.32 2.17 7.80
C PHE A 160 -5.72 1.34 6.65
N CYS A 161 -6.54 0.90 5.71
CA CYS A 161 -6.08 0.13 4.54
C CYS A 161 -5.13 0.91 3.61
N GLY A 162 -5.15 2.25 3.66
CA GLY A 162 -4.29 3.13 2.86
C GLY A 162 -4.71 3.30 1.40
N ALA A 163 -5.83 2.73 0.96
CA ALA A 163 -6.29 2.87 -0.43
C ALA A 163 -6.50 4.33 -0.84
N CYS A 164 -6.97 5.18 0.07
CA CYS A 164 -7.14 6.61 -0.15
C CYS A 164 -5.81 7.34 -0.44
N LEU A 165 -4.69 6.90 0.15
CA LEU A 165 -3.36 7.45 -0.13
C LEU A 165 -2.89 7.08 -1.54
N ASP A 166 -3.15 5.83 -1.95
CA ASP A 166 -2.70 5.30 -3.24
C ASP A 166 -3.40 6.00 -4.42
N VAL A 167 -4.68 6.32 -4.27
CA VAL A 167 -5.46 7.00 -5.31
C VAL A 167 -5.41 8.52 -5.26
N CYS A 168 -4.83 9.12 -4.21
CA CYS A 168 -4.76 10.58 -4.10
C CYS A 168 -3.78 11.17 -5.12
N PRO A 169 -4.23 12.04 -6.06
CA PRO A 169 -3.38 12.58 -7.12
C PRO A 169 -2.46 13.73 -6.67
N VAL A 170 -2.63 14.21 -5.44
CA VAL A 170 -1.92 15.37 -4.87
C VAL A 170 -1.34 15.03 -3.49
N GLY A 171 -0.66 15.98 -2.87
CA GLY A 171 -0.06 15.84 -1.54
C GLY A 171 -1.02 15.95 -0.35
N ALA A 172 -2.34 15.85 -0.58
CA ALA A 172 -3.32 15.98 0.49
C ALA A 172 -3.33 14.81 1.48
N LEU A 173 -2.93 13.62 1.06
CA LEU A 173 -2.80 12.42 1.88
C LEU A 173 -1.39 11.85 1.70
N VAL A 174 -0.63 11.76 2.78
CA VAL A 174 0.78 11.30 2.74
C VAL A 174 1.11 10.45 3.96
N GLU A 175 1.87 9.40 3.73
CA GLU A 175 2.38 8.52 4.80
C GLU A 175 3.23 9.33 5.79
N LYS A 176 3.14 9.05 7.09
CA LYS A 176 3.94 9.73 8.12
C LYS A 176 5.40 9.34 8.06
N GLU A 177 5.65 8.03 7.99
CA GLU A 177 7.01 7.52 7.94
C GLU A 177 7.61 7.74 6.56
N ASN A 178 8.88 8.10 6.53
CA ASN A 178 9.66 8.26 5.30
C ASN A 178 9.02 9.16 4.22
N LYS A 179 8.11 10.07 4.61
CA LYS A 179 7.34 10.87 3.64
C LYS A 179 8.19 11.74 2.71
N TRP A 180 9.38 12.14 3.12
CA TRP A 180 10.33 12.95 2.34
C TRP A 180 11.35 12.11 1.55
N GLU A 181 11.37 10.79 1.78
CA GLU A 181 12.28 9.89 1.11
C GLU A 181 11.83 9.59 -0.33
N LYS A 182 12.80 9.43 -1.21
CA LYS A 182 12.60 9.18 -2.63
C LYS A 182 12.85 7.71 -2.96
N ALA A 183 11.91 7.11 -3.69
CA ALA A 183 12.09 5.77 -4.22
C ALA A 183 13.19 5.76 -5.30
N ARG A 184 14.09 4.80 -5.21
CA ARG A 184 15.12 4.54 -6.23
C ARG A 184 14.96 3.18 -6.89
N LYS A 185 14.28 2.28 -6.20
CA LYS A 185 14.01 0.94 -6.69
C LYS A 185 12.63 0.50 -6.22
N ILE A 186 11.95 -0.25 -7.06
CA ILE A 186 10.72 -0.96 -6.72
C ILE A 186 11.03 -2.46 -6.76
N VAL A 187 10.62 -3.18 -5.73
CA VAL A 187 10.80 -4.63 -5.61
C VAL A 187 9.43 -5.25 -5.38
N SER A 188 9.01 -6.12 -6.28
CA SER A 188 7.79 -6.89 -6.09
C SER A 188 7.99 -7.98 -5.05
N ALA A 189 7.05 -8.15 -4.14
CA ALA A 189 7.08 -9.13 -3.08
C ALA A 189 5.65 -9.62 -2.74
N ILE A 190 5.58 -10.73 -2.05
CA ILE A 190 4.32 -11.23 -1.48
C ILE A 190 4.26 -10.81 0.00
N CYS A 191 3.10 -10.35 0.43
CA CYS A 191 2.85 -9.98 1.82
C CYS A 191 2.99 -11.21 2.75
N PRO A 192 3.80 -11.14 3.82
CA PRO A 192 4.03 -12.29 4.70
C PRO A 192 3.02 -12.40 5.85
N HIS A 193 2.06 -11.48 5.98
CA HIS A 193 1.24 -11.37 7.18
C HIS A 193 0.05 -12.35 7.25
N CYS A 194 -0.41 -12.87 6.11
CA CYS A 194 -1.51 -13.84 6.10
C CYS A 194 -1.55 -14.65 4.80
N PRO A 195 -2.30 -15.76 4.76
CA PRO A 195 -2.34 -16.65 3.60
C PRO A 195 -3.05 -16.09 2.36
N VAL A 196 -3.64 -14.89 2.40
CA VAL A 196 -4.16 -14.20 1.20
C VAL A 196 -3.06 -13.99 0.17
N GLY A 197 -1.81 -13.71 0.63
CA GLY A 197 -0.66 -13.61 -0.26
C GLY A 197 -0.71 -12.43 -1.22
N CYS A 198 -1.13 -11.26 -0.73
CA CYS A 198 -1.21 -10.03 -1.53
C CYS A 198 0.12 -9.69 -2.21
N SER A 199 0.06 -9.36 -3.50
CA SER A 199 1.23 -8.86 -4.23
C SER A 199 1.44 -7.38 -3.91
N LEU A 200 2.64 -7.03 -3.50
CA LEU A 200 3.04 -5.69 -3.07
C LEU A 200 4.26 -5.21 -3.84
N ASN A 201 4.30 -3.94 -4.16
CA ASN A 201 5.45 -3.23 -4.69
C ASN A 201 6.10 -2.45 -3.55
N LEU A 202 7.30 -2.85 -3.20
CA LEU A 202 8.11 -2.27 -2.13
C LEU A 202 8.98 -1.16 -2.72
N GLU A 203 8.74 0.08 -2.34
CA GLU A 203 9.58 1.22 -2.72
C GLU A 203 10.77 1.34 -1.77
N VAL A 204 11.96 1.30 -2.34
CA VAL A 204 13.23 1.29 -1.61
C VAL A 204 14.04 2.53 -1.98
N ASN A 205 14.62 3.22 -0.98
CA ASN A 205 15.46 4.38 -1.17
C ASN A 205 16.89 4.00 -1.61
N GLU A 206 17.74 4.99 -1.79
CA GLU A 206 19.15 4.81 -2.21
C GLU A 206 19.99 4.01 -1.20
N LYS A 207 19.61 4.05 0.08
CA LYS A 207 20.30 3.32 1.17
C LYS A 207 19.83 1.87 1.29
N GLY A 208 18.86 1.44 0.48
CA GLY A 208 18.29 0.10 0.58
C GLY A 208 17.18 -0.04 1.62
N SER A 209 16.71 1.05 2.22
CA SER A 209 15.62 1.02 3.19
C SER A 209 14.26 1.04 2.51
N LEU A 210 13.33 0.21 2.98
CA LEU A 210 11.92 0.24 2.59
C LEU A 210 11.29 1.55 3.08
N ILE A 211 10.71 2.32 2.16
CA ILE A 211 10.12 3.63 2.47
C ILE A 211 8.61 3.66 2.29
N ARG A 212 8.07 2.85 1.38
CA ARG A 212 6.62 2.75 1.13
C ARG A 212 6.25 1.39 0.56
N VAL A 213 5.00 1.03 0.77
CA VAL A 213 4.39 -0.15 0.18
C VAL A 213 3.21 0.28 -0.68
N ILE A 214 3.19 -0.16 -1.93
CA ILE A 214 2.10 0.09 -2.87
C ILE A 214 1.55 -1.27 -3.33
N PRO A 215 0.25 -1.55 -3.17
CA PRO A 215 -0.33 -2.78 -3.67
C PRO A 215 -0.17 -2.89 -5.19
N GLU A 216 0.10 -4.10 -5.69
CA GLU A 216 0.20 -4.35 -7.14
C GLU A 216 -1.19 -4.27 -7.78
N LEU A 217 -1.36 -3.26 -8.65
CA LEU A 217 -2.67 -2.93 -9.24
C LEU A 217 -3.24 -4.09 -10.09
N ASN A 218 -2.37 -4.77 -10.83
CA ASN A 218 -2.78 -5.84 -11.75
C ASN A 218 -2.72 -7.24 -11.13
N SER A 219 -2.54 -7.33 -9.81
CA SER A 219 -2.53 -8.60 -9.11
C SER A 219 -3.88 -9.30 -9.22
N SER A 220 -3.86 -10.58 -9.60
CA SER A 220 -5.06 -11.43 -9.58
C SER A 220 -5.54 -11.78 -8.17
N VAL A 221 -4.72 -11.55 -7.15
CA VAL A 221 -5.03 -11.88 -5.74
C VAL A 221 -5.71 -10.70 -5.05
N ASN A 222 -5.06 -9.54 -5.01
CA ASN A 222 -5.51 -8.39 -4.21
C ASN A 222 -5.96 -7.18 -5.04
N ARG A 223 -5.88 -7.22 -6.38
CA ARG A 223 -6.42 -6.19 -7.31
C ARG A 223 -6.13 -4.75 -6.86
N GLY A 224 -4.89 -4.47 -6.48
CA GLY A 224 -4.48 -3.14 -6.02
C GLY A 224 -4.89 -2.79 -4.60
N GLN A 225 -5.36 -3.74 -3.79
CA GLN A 225 -5.76 -3.51 -2.40
C GLN A 225 -4.74 -4.08 -1.41
N ALA A 226 -4.72 -3.53 -0.22
CA ALA A 226 -3.99 -4.06 0.93
C ALA A 226 -4.76 -3.76 2.22
N CYS A 227 -4.50 -4.52 3.26
CA CYS A 227 -4.92 -4.16 4.61
C CYS A 227 -3.82 -3.33 5.31
N PHE A 228 -4.12 -2.80 6.50
CA PHE A 228 -3.15 -1.99 7.26
C PHE A 228 -1.83 -2.74 7.55
N LYS A 229 -1.88 -4.05 7.79
CA LYS A 229 -0.69 -4.87 8.02
C LYS A 229 0.22 -4.91 6.79
N GLY A 230 -0.35 -5.14 5.60
CA GLY A 230 0.39 -5.12 4.35
C GLY A 230 0.90 -3.73 3.98
N LYS A 231 0.10 -2.70 4.20
CA LYS A 231 0.42 -1.31 3.83
C LYS A 231 1.46 -0.67 4.77
N PHE A 232 1.30 -0.83 6.09
CA PHE A 232 2.10 -0.13 7.10
C PHE A 232 2.88 -1.05 8.04
N GLY A 233 2.61 -2.35 8.03
CA GLY A 233 3.19 -3.30 8.98
C GLY A 233 4.55 -3.87 8.58
N LEU A 234 5.17 -3.45 7.46
CA LEU A 234 6.45 -4.00 7.00
C LEU A 234 7.68 -3.23 7.51
N GLY A 235 7.52 -2.27 8.40
CA GLY A 235 8.63 -1.47 8.95
C GLY A 235 9.72 -2.30 9.66
N PHE A 236 9.40 -3.51 10.12
CA PHE A 236 10.37 -4.44 10.72
C PHE A 236 11.54 -4.79 9.77
N VAL A 237 11.34 -4.66 8.45
CA VAL A 237 12.40 -4.90 7.44
C VAL A 237 13.58 -3.96 7.65
N ASN A 238 13.32 -2.72 8.08
CA ASN A 238 14.34 -1.70 8.35
C ASN A 238 14.90 -1.73 9.78
N SER A 239 14.43 -2.66 10.63
CA SER A 239 14.84 -2.70 12.04
C SER A 239 16.31 -3.03 12.19
N ASN A 240 17.04 -2.23 12.95
CA ASN A 240 18.42 -2.49 13.33
C ASN A 240 18.57 -3.72 14.26
N ALA A 241 17.47 -4.21 14.84
CA ALA A 241 17.46 -5.41 15.65
C ALA A 241 17.43 -6.71 14.83
N ARG A 242 17.32 -6.61 13.49
CA ARG A 242 17.38 -7.80 12.64
C ARG A 242 18.76 -8.44 12.68
N VAL A 243 18.76 -9.75 12.85
CA VAL A 243 19.99 -10.56 12.71
C VAL A 243 20.33 -10.67 11.23
N THR A 244 21.46 -10.09 10.83
CA THR A 244 21.92 -10.04 9.43
C THR A 244 23.05 -11.03 9.14
N THR A 245 23.68 -11.54 10.19
CA THR A 245 24.76 -12.53 10.12
C THR A 245 24.44 -13.71 11.04
N PRO A 246 24.91 -14.94 10.75
CA PRO A 246 24.75 -16.05 11.67
C PRO A 246 25.41 -15.74 13.02
N LEU A 247 24.80 -16.22 14.10
CA LEU A 247 25.31 -16.07 15.47
C LEU A 247 25.54 -17.44 16.06
N ILE A 248 26.75 -17.69 16.52
CA ILE A 248 27.13 -18.93 17.24
C ILE A 248 27.39 -18.61 18.70
N ARG A 249 26.89 -19.47 19.62
CA ARG A 249 27.13 -19.32 21.05
C ARG A 249 28.49 -19.92 21.42
N ARG A 250 29.42 -19.03 21.81
CA ARG A 250 30.72 -19.41 22.39
C ARG A 250 30.81 -18.79 23.80
N ASP A 251 31.25 -19.56 24.77
CA ASP A 251 31.36 -19.11 26.16
C ASP A 251 30.11 -18.41 26.71
N ASN A 252 28.94 -18.94 26.37
CA ASN A 252 27.62 -18.41 26.71
C ASN A 252 27.25 -17.05 26.07
N ILE A 253 28.06 -16.51 25.15
CA ILE A 253 27.84 -15.26 24.42
C ILE A 253 27.59 -15.59 22.93
N LEU A 254 26.57 -14.95 22.33
CA LEU A 254 26.33 -15.01 20.89
C LEU A 254 27.37 -14.14 20.17
N GLN A 255 28.12 -14.73 19.25
CA GLN A 255 29.16 -14.07 18.45
C GLN A 255 28.85 -14.26 16.97
N GLU A 256 29.15 -13.22 16.18
CA GLU A 256 29.02 -13.31 14.73
C GLU A 256 29.90 -14.40 14.13
N SER A 257 29.40 -15.07 13.10
CA SER A 257 30.05 -16.16 12.41
C SER A 257 29.77 -16.10 10.91
N THR A 258 30.51 -16.86 10.14
CA THR A 258 30.23 -17.07 8.71
C THR A 258 29.11 -18.08 8.52
N TRP A 259 28.47 -18.05 7.34
CA TRP A 259 27.47 -19.05 6.98
C TRP A 259 28.05 -20.46 6.92
N ASP A 260 29.26 -20.63 6.40
CA ASP A 260 29.92 -21.95 6.30
C ASP A 260 30.13 -22.56 7.70
N GLU A 261 30.70 -21.78 8.62
CA GLU A 261 30.92 -22.24 10.00
C GLU A 261 29.59 -22.57 10.71
N ALA A 262 28.56 -21.73 10.50
CA ALA A 262 27.25 -21.97 11.12
C ALA A 262 26.58 -23.23 10.54
N LEU A 263 26.63 -23.44 9.24
CA LEU A 263 26.05 -24.60 8.57
C LEU A 263 26.79 -25.91 8.96
N ASP A 264 28.12 -25.89 9.04
CA ASP A 264 28.91 -27.03 9.48
C ASP A 264 28.56 -27.43 10.91
N LEU A 265 28.44 -26.46 11.82
CA LEU A 265 28.01 -26.70 13.18
C LEU A 265 26.60 -27.27 13.26
N ILE A 266 25.65 -26.71 12.52
CA ILE A 266 24.26 -27.18 12.44
C ILE A 266 24.23 -28.61 11.89
N ALA A 267 24.91 -28.90 10.78
CA ALA A 267 24.96 -30.23 10.18
C ALA A 267 25.51 -31.27 11.14
N SER A 268 26.62 -30.96 11.85
CA SER A 268 27.19 -31.81 12.86
C SER A 268 26.18 -32.12 13.98
N LYS A 269 25.58 -31.10 14.56
CA LYS A 269 24.62 -31.23 15.66
C LYS A 269 23.35 -31.96 15.25
N LEU A 270 22.76 -31.66 14.13
CA LEU A 270 21.58 -32.33 13.64
C LEU A 270 21.82 -33.81 13.34
N THR A 271 23.01 -34.15 12.83
CA THR A 271 23.38 -35.56 12.57
C THR A 271 23.41 -36.40 13.88
N GLU A 272 23.80 -35.82 15.02
CA GLU A 272 23.79 -36.48 16.33
C GLU A 272 22.35 -36.79 16.83
N HIS A 273 21.31 -36.10 16.28
CA HIS A 273 19.95 -36.12 16.82
C HIS A 273 18.88 -36.52 15.80
N LYS A 274 19.20 -37.41 14.86
CA LYS A 274 18.24 -37.91 13.87
C LYS A 274 17.12 -38.80 14.45
N GLY A 275 16.08 -38.99 13.66
CA GLY A 275 14.94 -39.86 13.94
C GLY A 275 14.03 -39.30 15.06
N SER A 276 13.65 -40.15 16.01
CA SER A 276 12.70 -39.78 17.08
C SER A 276 13.20 -38.70 18.04
N ARG A 277 14.47 -38.37 17.98
CA ARG A 277 15.08 -37.31 18.82
C ARG A 277 15.00 -35.91 18.23
N SER A 278 14.41 -35.78 17.02
CA SER A 278 14.24 -34.51 16.37
C SER A 278 12.77 -34.25 16.04
N ALA A 279 12.39 -32.96 15.99
CA ALA A 279 11.13 -32.47 15.53
C ALA A 279 11.36 -31.18 14.76
N LEU A 280 10.48 -30.90 13.80
CA LEU A 280 10.48 -29.66 13.02
C LEU A 280 9.16 -28.94 13.22
N ILE A 281 9.21 -27.68 13.61
CA ILE A 281 8.05 -26.80 13.72
C ILE A 281 8.25 -25.67 12.71
N ALA A 282 7.34 -25.56 11.75
CA ALA A 282 7.38 -24.52 10.72
C ALA A 282 6.47 -23.33 11.08
N ALA A 283 6.79 -22.16 10.56
CA ALA A 283 5.91 -21.00 10.67
C ALA A 283 4.79 -21.06 9.63
N PRO A 284 3.55 -20.69 9.97
CA PRO A 284 2.40 -20.77 9.05
C PRO A 284 2.43 -19.73 7.93
N ASP A 285 3.15 -18.64 8.13
CA ASP A 285 3.35 -17.54 7.19
C ASP A 285 4.55 -17.74 6.24
N SER A 286 5.16 -18.93 6.29
CA SER A 286 6.16 -19.36 5.31
C SER A 286 5.52 -19.63 3.95
N THR A 287 6.31 -19.49 2.87
CA THR A 287 5.86 -19.86 1.53
C THR A 287 5.61 -21.36 1.38
N ASN A 288 4.81 -21.76 0.40
CA ASN A 288 4.58 -23.16 0.11
C ASN A 288 5.89 -23.92 -0.21
N GLU A 289 6.83 -23.26 -0.89
CA GLU A 289 8.14 -23.77 -1.23
C GLU A 289 8.99 -24.02 0.04
N GLU A 290 8.97 -23.09 0.98
CA GLU A 290 9.68 -23.23 2.28
C GLU A 290 9.08 -24.38 3.10
N LEU A 291 7.76 -24.47 3.19
CA LEU A 291 7.07 -25.55 3.89
C LEU A 291 7.35 -26.92 3.25
N TYR A 292 7.37 -26.97 1.92
CA TYR A 292 7.74 -28.19 1.19
C TYR A 292 9.19 -28.61 1.48
N LEU A 293 10.14 -27.66 1.42
CA LEU A 293 11.54 -27.92 1.72
C LEU A 293 11.75 -28.32 3.18
N ALA A 294 11.06 -27.69 4.13
CA ALA A 294 11.11 -28.03 5.52
C ALA A 294 10.64 -29.48 5.77
N GLN A 295 9.51 -29.88 5.17
CA GLN A 295 9.00 -31.24 5.25
C GLN A 295 9.97 -32.24 4.60
N LYS A 296 10.51 -31.92 3.42
CA LYS A 296 11.49 -32.76 2.71
C LYS A 296 12.76 -32.95 3.55
N PHE A 297 13.26 -31.87 4.13
CA PHE A 297 14.44 -31.88 5.02
C PHE A 297 14.19 -32.77 6.24
N ALA A 298 13.07 -32.60 6.93
CA ALA A 298 12.74 -33.41 8.10
C ALA A 298 12.68 -34.91 7.78
N ARG A 299 12.04 -35.29 6.68
CA ARG A 299 11.87 -36.71 6.32
C ARG A 299 13.12 -37.33 5.73
N LEU A 300 13.84 -36.66 4.86
CA LEU A 300 14.99 -37.23 4.15
C LEU A 300 16.31 -37.03 4.90
N ALA A 301 16.55 -35.85 5.47
CA ALA A 301 17.81 -35.56 6.16
C ALA A 301 17.80 -35.96 7.64
N MET A 302 16.67 -35.63 8.33
CA MET A 302 16.50 -35.86 9.75
C MET A 302 15.83 -37.19 10.06
N GLU A 303 15.31 -37.89 9.07
CA GLU A 303 14.68 -39.22 9.21
C GLU A 303 13.53 -39.22 10.25
N THR A 304 12.75 -38.14 10.28
CA THR A 304 11.66 -37.98 11.25
C THR A 304 10.35 -37.55 10.55
N ASN A 305 9.22 -38.03 11.11
CA ASN A 305 7.89 -37.55 10.81
C ASN A 305 7.33 -36.62 11.90
N ASN A 306 8.12 -36.24 12.88
CA ASN A 306 7.74 -35.28 13.92
C ASN A 306 7.76 -33.87 13.31
N ILE A 307 6.72 -33.53 12.52
CA ILE A 307 6.59 -32.26 11.81
C ILE A 307 5.28 -31.63 12.24
N ASP A 308 5.34 -30.35 12.59
CA ASP A 308 4.19 -29.56 12.99
C ASP A 308 4.35 -28.11 12.53
N GLN A 309 3.29 -27.32 12.66
CA GLN A 309 3.35 -25.87 12.41
C GLN A 309 2.74 -25.11 13.59
N SER A 310 3.25 -23.91 13.82
CA SER A 310 2.87 -23.07 14.97
C SER A 310 1.55 -22.31 14.76
N THR A 311 0.54 -22.98 14.19
CA THR A 311 -0.80 -22.39 14.03
C THR A 311 -1.79 -23.01 15.02
N ASN A 312 -2.84 -22.24 15.30
CA ASN A 312 -4.07 -22.78 15.88
C ASN A 312 -4.90 -23.52 14.82
N VAL A 313 -4.27 -24.41 14.05
CA VAL A 313 -5.01 -25.28 13.13
C VAL A 313 -5.89 -26.17 13.96
N ILE A 314 -7.19 -26.15 13.68
CA ILE A 314 -8.16 -27.04 14.28
C ILE A 314 -8.03 -28.38 13.51
N PRO A 315 -7.42 -29.44 14.10
CA PRO A 315 -7.19 -30.69 13.39
C PRO A 315 -8.48 -31.29 12.85
N GLU A 316 -9.58 -31.08 13.56
CA GLU A 316 -10.93 -31.54 13.17
C GLU A 316 -11.43 -30.90 11.89
N LEU A 317 -11.11 -29.63 11.65
CA LEU A 317 -11.44 -28.95 10.39
C LEU A 317 -10.66 -29.58 9.23
N THR A 318 -9.36 -29.81 9.40
CA THR A 318 -8.49 -30.44 8.40
C THR A 318 -9.00 -31.82 8.05
N ILE A 319 -9.29 -32.66 9.06
CA ILE A 319 -9.85 -34.01 8.89
C ILE A 319 -11.23 -33.97 8.25
N GLY A 320 -12.07 -32.99 8.64
CA GLY A 320 -13.41 -32.78 8.06
C GLY A 320 -13.35 -32.46 6.57
N LEU A 321 -12.48 -31.53 6.18
CA LEU A 321 -12.25 -31.14 4.78
C LEU A 321 -11.71 -32.32 3.96
N GLU A 322 -10.73 -33.05 4.48
CA GLU A 322 -10.15 -34.20 3.81
C GLU A 322 -11.18 -35.31 3.58
N ARG A 323 -12.04 -35.59 4.57
CA ARG A 323 -13.12 -36.59 4.44
C ARG A 323 -14.22 -36.14 3.47
N ALA A 324 -14.56 -34.86 3.45
CA ALA A 324 -15.66 -34.35 2.62
C ALA A 324 -15.23 -34.05 1.18
N LEU A 325 -14.01 -33.52 0.98
CA LEU A 325 -13.51 -32.99 -0.28
C LEU A 325 -12.35 -33.81 -0.86
N GLY A 326 -11.78 -34.74 -0.10
CA GLY A 326 -10.61 -35.53 -0.50
C GLY A 326 -9.27 -34.87 -0.21
N TYR A 327 -9.25 -33.61 0.21
CA TYR A 327 -8.05 -32.87 0.61
C TYR A 327 -8.41 -31.67 1.50
N ALA A 328 -7.48 -31.25 2.31
CA ALA A 328 -7.65 -30.16 3.26
C ALA A 328 -7.13 -28.83 2.67
N ALA A 329 -7.79 -28.30 1.67
CA ALA A 329 -7.46 -27.03 1.04
C ALA A 329 -8.70 -26.37 0.46
N ALA A 330 -8.59 -25.08 0.11
CA ALA A 330 -9.62 -24.37 -0.63
C ALA A 330 -9.81 -25.00 -2.02
N THR A 331 -11.06 -25.19 -2.42
CA THR A 331 -11.41 -25.80 -3.70
C THR A 331 -11.42 -24.85 -4.87
N ASN A 332 -11.54 -23.53 -4.57
CA ASN A 332 -11.75 -22.48 -5.55
C ASN A 332 -10.85 -21.25 -5.23
N PRO A 333 -10.53 -20.44 -6.25
CA PRO A 333 -9.96 -19.12 -6.02
C PRO A 333 -10.87 -18.22 -5.17
N VAL A 334 -10.29 -17.33 -4.39
CA VAL A 334 -11.04 -16.43 -3.50
C VAL A 334 -12.11 -15.62 -4.25
N TRP A 335 -11.81 -15.17 -5.47
CA TRP A 335 -12.73 -14.38 -6.30
C TRP A 335 -13.93 -15.15 -6.86
N ASP A 336 -13.98 -16.46 -6.72
CA ASP A 336 -15.19 -17.21 -7.05
C ASP A 336 -16.32 -17.00 -6.04
N LEU A 337 -16.02 -16.43 -4.87
CA LEU A 337 -17.03 -15.98 -3.90
C LEU A 337 -18.00 -14.95 -4.51
N GLU A 338 -17.51 -14.07 -5.40
CA GLU A 338 -18.37 -13.10 -6.10
C GLU A 338 -19.44 -13.74 -6.99
N LYS A 339 -19.24 -14.99 -7.40
CA LYS A 339 -20.16 -15.74 -8.27
C LYS A 339 -21.17 -16.58 -7.49
N SER A 340 -21.10 -16.55 -6.16
CA SER A 340 -21.92 -17.40 -5.30
C SER A 340 -23.25 -16.71 -4.99
N ASP A 341 -24.36 -17.40 -5.21
CA ASP A 341 -25.71 -16.92 -4.85
C ASP A 341 -25.94 -16.92 -3.33
N CYS A 342 -25.18 -17.73 -2.59
CA CYS A 342 -25.28 -17.85 -1.14
C CYS A 342 -23.92 -18.14 -0.53
N ILE A 343 -23.52 -17.37 0.48
CA ILE A 343 -22.27 -17.53 1.21
C ILE A 343 -22.56 -17.79 2.68
N LEU A 344 -22.05 -18.89 3.21
CA LEU A 344 -22.12 -19.21 4.64
C LEU A 344 -20.76 -18.91 5.30
N VAL A 345 -20.73 -17.93 6.19
CA VAL A 345 -19.58 -17.65 7.05
C VAL A 345 -19.80 -18.33 8.39
N PHE A 346 -18.95 -19.25 8.76
CA PHE A 346 -19.09 -20.01 10.00
C PHE A 346 -17.84 -19.83 10.89
N ASN A 347 -18.02 -19.31 12.09
CA ASN A 347 -16.99 -19.13 13.11
C ASN A 347 -15.70 -18.48 12.58
N SER A 348 -15.83 -17.46 11.74
CA SER A 348 -14.72 -16.74 11.11
C SER A 348 -14.91 -15.24 11.21
N ASN A 349 -13.85 -14.51 11.54
CA ASN A 349 -13.79 -13.06 11.54
C ASN A 349 -12.94 -12.57 10.36
N LEU A 350 -13.53 -12.57 9.17
CA LEU A 350 -12.83 -12.22 7.93
C LEU A 350 -12.38 -10.76 7.92
N THR A 351 -13.16 -9.87 8.48
CA THR A 351 -12.87 -8.42 8.51
C THR A 351 -11.64 -8.07 9.35
N GLU A 352 -11.27 -8.89 10.33
CA GLU A 352 -10.07 -8.70 11.14
C GLU A 352 -8.87 -9.49 10.61
N GLN A 353 -9.11 -10.73 10.16
CA GLN A 353 -8.03 -11.66 9.83
C GLN A 353 -7.60 -11.57 8.36
N HIS A 354 -8.53 -11.27 7.44
CA HIS A 354 -8.31 -11.32 5.99
C HIS A 354 -9.02 -10.16 5.27
N ASN A 355 -8.90 -8.96 5.76
CA ASN A 355 -9.63 -7.77 5.31
C ASN A 355 -9.03 -7.13 4.01
N VAL A 356 -8.93 -7.93 2.95
CA VAL A 356 -8.47 -7.47 1.62
C VAL A 356 -9.52 -7.76 0.57
#